data_ab87edb8168109694f2fea860b876bf7
#
_entry.id   ab87edb8168109694f2fea860b876bf7
#
_cell.length_a   1.000
_cell.length_b   1.000
_cell.length_c   1.000
_cell.angle_alpha   90.00
_cell.angle_beta   90.00
_cell.angle_gamma   90.00
#
_symmetry.space_group_name_H-M   'P 1'
#
loop_
_entity.id
_entity.type
_entity.pdbx_description
1 polymer ?
#
loop_
_entity_poly.entity_id
_entity_poly.type
_entity_poly.pdbx_seq_one_letter_code
_entity_poly.pdbx_strand_id
1 'polypeptide(L)'
;MTIIVTGAAGFIGSNIVKALNQRGITDIVAVDNLSKGEKFKNLAECEIAHYLDKHEFIRQVRGHLLPYDDIEAVFHQGACSDTMNHDGLYMMDNNYQYTLDLLDWCQDERIPFLYASSAAVYGKGEIFREERELEKPLNVYGYSKFLFDQVL
;
A
#
# COMPACT_ATOMS: atom_id res chain seq x y z
N MET A 1 -0.65 -5.07 -20.08
CA MET A 1 -1.30 -5.32 -18.76
C MET A 1 -0.36 -4.88 -17.67
N THR A 2 -0.66 -3.76 -17.04
CA THR A 2 0.22 -3.10 -16.07
C THR A 2 -0.17 -3.51 -14.64
N ILE A 3 0.80 -3.83 -13.80
CA ILE A 3 0.57 -4.05 -12.36
C ILE A 3 1.17 -2.88 -11.57
N ILE A 4 0.40 -2.35 -10.63
CA ILE A 4 0.88 -1.29 -9.74
C ILE A 4 1.20 -1.90 -8.37
N VAL A 5 2.40 -1.62 -7.86
CA VAL A 5 2.82 -2.04 -6.51
C VAL A 5 3.20 -0.80 -5.71
N THR A 6 2.43 -0.46 -4.69
CA THR A 6 2.79 0.64 -3.78
C THR A 6 3.57 0.10 -2.59
N GLY A 7 4.44 0.92 -1.99
CA GLY A 7 5.41 0.45 -1.02
C GLY A 7 6.44 -0.50 -1.64
N ALA A 8 6.65 -0.37 -2.96
CA ALA A 8 7.45 -1.29 -3.77
C ALA A 8 8.89 -1.43 -3.31
N ALA A 9 9.49 -0.38 -2.74
CA ALA A 9 10.85 -0.41 -2.21
C ALA A 9 10.92 -0.91 -0.75
N GLY A 10 9.79 -1.24 -0.13
CA GLY A 10 9.72 -1.87 1.19
C GLY A 10 10.01 -3.38 1.11
N PHE A 11 10.10 -4.02 2.28
CA PHE A 11 10.38 -5.46 2.36
C PHE A 11 9.32 -6.30 1.65
N ILE A 12 8.03 -6.08 1.94
CA ILE A 12 6.94 -6.85 1.33
C ILE A 12 6.78 -6.49 -0.15
N GLY A 13 6.70 -5.19 -0.48
CA GLY A 13 6.47 -4.73 -1.85
C GLY A 13 7.55 -5.19 -2.82
N SER A 14 8.83 -5.12 -2.44
CA SER A 14 9.92 -5.59 -3.30
C SER A 14 9.90 -7.11 -3.55
N ASN A 15 9.45 -7.89 -2.56
CA ASN A 15 9.28 -9.33 -2.76
C ASN A 15 8.09 -9.66 -3.67
N ILE A 16 7.03 -8.84 -3.65
CA ILE A 16 5.93 -8.95 -4.63
C ILE A 16 6.47 -8.67 -6.05
N VAL A 17 7.22 -7.56 -6.22
CA VAL A 17 7.84 -7.25 -7.53
C VAL A 17 8.73 -8.38 -8.01
N LYS A 18 9.61 -8.93 -7.15
CA LYS A 18 10.46 -10.08 -7.49
C LYS A 18 9.64 -11.31 -7.89
N ALA A 19 8.56 -11.61 -7.18
CA ALA A 19 7.70 -12.74 -7.49
C ALA A 19 6.96 -12.56 -8.84
N LEU A 20 6.58 -11.33 -9.19
CA LEU A 20 6.01 -10.98 -10.49
C LEU A 20 7.05 -11.16 -11.60
N ASN A 21 8.29 -10.67 -11.40
CA ASN A 21 9.39 -10.84 -12.35
C ASN A 21 9.69 -12.33 -12.59
N GLN A 22 9.68 -13.17 -11.56
CA GLN A 22 9.85 -14.63 -11.71
C GLN A 22 8.79 -15.29 -12.59
N ARG A 23 7.63 -14.64 -12.72
CA ARG A 23 6.54 -15.06 -13.63
C ARG A 23 6.60 -14.40 -14.99
N GLY A 24 7.66 -13.66 -15.28
CA GLY A 24 7.85 -12.94 -16.54
C GLY A 24 7.05 -11.65 -16.65
N ILE A 25 6.50 -11.13 -15.55
CA ILE A 25 5.76 -9.87 -15.52
C ILE A 25 6.75 -8.76 -15.17
N THR A 26 6.99 -7.85 -16.12
CA THR A 26 7.92 -6.71 -16.00
C THR A 26 7.23 -5.36 -16.21
N ASP A 27 6.01 -5.36 -16.74
CA ASP A 27 5.19 -4.15 -16.89
C ASP A 27 4.60 -3.74 -15.51
N ILE A 28 5.49 -3.30 -14.63
CA ILE A 28 5.22 -2.96 -13.24
C ILE A 28 5.48 -1.48 -13.00
N VAL A 29 4.50 -0.79 -12.42
CA VAL A 29 4.66 0.56 -11.87
C VAL A 29 4.99 0.43 -10.38
N ALA A 30 6.24 0.69 -10.03
CA ALA A 30 6.70 0.69 -8.65
C ALA A 30 6.47 2.06 -8.02
N VAL A 31 5.65 2.12 -6.97
CA VAL A 31 5.33 3.36 -6.26
C VAL A 31 5.90 3.31 -4.84
N ASP A 32 6.74 4.28 -4.50
CA ASP A 32 7.31 4.41 -3.14
C ASP A 32 7.83 5.84 -2.93
N ASN A 33 8.33 6.13 -1.73
CA ASN A 33 9.25 7.23 -1.52
C ASN A 33 10.66 6.69 -1.23
N LEU A 34 11.67 7.30 -1.82
CA LEU A 34 13.06 6.97 -1.57
C LEU A 34 13.72 7.96 -0.60
N SER A 35 12.94 8.56 0.31
CA SER A 35 13.44 9.49 1.32
C SER A 35 14.51 8.87 2.22
N LYS A 36 14.42 7.56 2.46
CA LYS A 36 15.52 6.76 3.03
C LYS A 36 16.29 6.15 1.85
N GLY A 37 17.43 6.76 1.49
CA GLY A 37 18.18 6.42 0.28
C GLY A 37 18.55 4.95 0.12
N GLU A 38 18.70 4.20 1.22
CA GLU A 38 19.01 2.77 1.20
C GLU A 38 17.91 1.88 0.58
N LYS A 39 16.66 2.36 0.52
CA LYS A 39 15.51 1.57 0.02
C LYS A 39 15.66 1.13 -1.43
N PHE A 40 16.37 1.89 -2.26
CA PHE A 40 16.58 1.51 -3.67
C PHE A 40 17.20 0.12 -3.84
N LYS A 41 17.99 -0.35 -2.86
CA LYS A 41 18.64 -1.66 -2.90
C LYS A 41 17.64 -2.80 -3.04
N ASN A 42 16.43 -2.63 -2.52
CA ASN A 42 15.38 -3.64 -2.60
C ASN A 42 14.82 -3.78 -4.02
N LEU A 43 14.92 -2.72 -4.84
CA LEU A 43 14.47 -2.70 -6.23
C LEU A 43 15.61 -2.86 -7.25
N ALA A 44 16.88 -2.81 -6.82
CA ALA A 44 18.02 -2.80 -7.73
C ALA A 44 18.12 -4.04 -8.63
N GLU A 45 17.59 -5.17 -8.18
CA GLU A 45 17.56 -6.44 -8.91
C GLU A 45 16.20 -6.74 -9.55
N CYS A 46 15.26 -5.79 -9.47
CA CYS A 46 13.90 -5.94 -10.00
C CYS A 46 13.80 -5.31 -11.40
N GLU A 47 13.02 -5.93 -12.26
CA GLU A 47 12.63 -5.38 -13.55
C GLU A 47 11.29 -4.67 -13.37
N ILE A 48 11.27 -3.35 -13.58
CA ILE A 48 10.09 -2.49 -13.50
C ILE A 48 10.00 -1.60 -14.73
N ALA A 49 8.79 -1.32 -15.21
CA ALA A 49 8.58 -0.42 -16.34
C ALA A 49 8.69 1.04 -15.91
N HIS A 50 8.13 1.39 -14.75
CA HIS A 50 8.11 2.76 -14.25
C HIS A 50 8.29 2.82 -12.73
N TYR A 51 8.89 3.93 -12.27
CA TYR A 51 8.90 4.33 -10.87
C TYR A 51 8.15 5.66 -10.72
N LEU A 52 7.28 5.74 -9.71
CA LEU A 52 6.61 6.98 -9.33
C LEU A 52 6.81 7.26 -7.83
N ASP A 53 7.08 8.52 -7.49
CA ASP A 53 7.00 8.96 -6.10
C ASP A 53 5.55 8.85 -5.59
N LYS A 54 5.37 8.45 -4.34
CA LYS A 54 4.04 8.21 -3.76
C LYS A 54 3.12 9.44 -3.79
N HIS A 55 3.66 10.65 -3.66
CA HIS A 55 2.87 11.89 -3.69
C HIS A 55 2.43 12.23 -5.10
N GLU A 56 3.31 12.02 -6.07
CA GLU A 56 2.97 12.17 -7.48
C GLU A 56 1.91 11.15 -7.90
N PHE A 57 2.08 9.90 -7.50
CA PHE A 57 1.13 8.84 -7.80
C PHE A 57 -0.27 9.15 -7.27
N ILE A 58 -0.42 9.47 -5.97
CA ILE A 58 -1.75 9.75 -5.39
C ILE A 58 -2.38 11.02 -5.97
N ARG A 59 -1.58 12.01 -6.37
CA ARG A 59 -2.07 13.19 -7.06
C ARG A 59 -2.68 12.83 -8.42
N GLN A 60 -2.04 11.93 -9.16
CA GLN A 60 -2.54 11.44 -10.44
C GLN A 60 -3.79 10.57 -10.26
N VAL A 61 -3.84 9.71 -9.24
CA VAL A 61 -5.01 8.93 -8.86
C VAL A 61 -6.22 9.83 -8.60
N ARG A 62 -6.08 10.82 -7.71
CA ARG A 62 -7.14 11.79 -7.38
C ARG A 62 -7.64 12.60 -8.58
N GLY A 63 -6.75 12.83 -9.54
CA GLY A 63 -7.08 13.57 -10.77
C GLY A 63 -7.58 12.70 -11.93
N HIS A 64 -7.63 11.36 -11.78
CA HIS A 64 -7.85 10.42 -12.89
C HIS A 64 -6.89 10.68 -14.07
N LEU A 65 -5.60 10.92 -13.76
CA LEU A 65 -4.57 11.33 -14.72
C LEU A 65 -3.47 10.27 -14.93
N LEU A 66 -3.63 9.07 -14.39
CA LEU A 66 -2.66 8.00 -14.62
C LEU A 66 -2.67 7.61 -16.10
N PRO A 67 -1.48 7.58 -16.75
CA PRO A 67 -1.38 7.32 -18.20
C PRO A 67 -1.37 5.82 -18.52
N TYR A 68 -2.12 5.01 -17.80
CA TYR A 68 -2.15 3.55 -17.97
C TYR A 68 -3.59 3.10 -18.25
N ASP A 69 -3.84 2.55 -19.44
CA ASP A 69 -5.19 2.17 -19.89
C ASP A 69 -5.59 0.72 -19.52
N ASP A 70 -4.63 -0.13 -19.16
CA ASP A 70 -4.87 -1.57 -18.93
C ASP A 70 -4.16 -2.03 -17.64
N ILE A 71 -4.72 -1.59 -16.49
CA ILE A 71 -4.21 -1.95 -15.18
C ILE A 71 -4.89 -3.24 -14.73
N GLU A 72 -4.10 -4.30 -14.55
CA GLU A 72 -4.59 -5.62 -14.14
C GLU A 72 -4.88 -5.71 -12.65
N ALA A 73 -4.05 -5.10 -11.83
CA ALA A 73 -4.23 -5.09 -10.38
C ALA A 73 -3.38 -4.01 -9.68
N VAL A 74 -3.80 -3.63 -8.49
CA VAL A 74 -3.04 -2.81 -7.55
C VAL A 74 -2.72 -3.61 -6.29
N PHE A 75 -1.41 -3.80 -6.00
CA PHE A 75 -0.92 -4.33 -4.75
C PHE A 75 -0.51 -3.17 -3.83
N HIS A 76 -1.36 -2.84 -2.88
CA HIS A 76 -1.13 -1.73 -1.97
C HIS A 76 -0.45 -2.18 -0.67
N GLN A 77 0.89 -2.04 -0.62
CA GLN A 77 1.72 -2.33 0.55
C GLN A 77 2.29 -1.07 1.21
N GLY A 78 2.03 0.10 0.59
CA GLY A 78 2.51 1.39 1.07
C GLY A 78 1.82 1.84 2.36
N ALA A 79 2.58 1.96 3.43
CA ALA A 79 2.12 2.53 4.70
C ALA A 79 3.30 3.06 5.52
N CYS A 80 3.02 3.96 6.46
CA CYS A 80 3.90 4.18 7.58
C CYS A 80 3.61 3.10 8.64
N SER A 81 4.53 2.17 8.82
CA SER A 81 4.39 1.05 9.77
C SER A 81 5.06 1.31 11.13
N ASP A 82 5.51 2.55 11.37
CA ASP A 82 6.14 2.94 12.63
C ASP A 82 5.09 3.06 13.74
N THR A 83 5.03 2.04 14.59
CA THR A 83 4.10 1.98 15.72
C THR A 83 4.43 2.98 16.84
N MET A 84 5.63 3.59 16.81
CA MET A 84 6.08 4.60 17.76
C MET A 84 5.83 6.03 17.24
N ASN A 85 5.39 6.18 16.02
CA ASN A 85 4.99 7.50 15.51
C ASN A 85 3.64 7.90 16.10
N HIS A 86 3.64 9.01 16.86
CA HIS A 86 2.45 9.56 17.51
C HIS A 86 1.81 10.72 16.74
N ASP A 87 2.32 11.06 15.55
CA ASP A 87 1.67 12.04 14.67
C ASP A 87 0.41 11.41 14.04
N GLY A 88 -0.71 11.61 14.71
CA GLY A 88 -1.99 11.07 14.29
C GLY A 88 -2.48 11.65 12.96
N LEU A 89 -2.22 12.93 12.71
CA LEU A 89 -2.61 13.57 11.46
C LEU A 89 -1.88 12.96 10.27
N TYR A 90 -0.55 12.87 10.37
CA TYR A 90 0.27 12.22 9.36
C TYR A 90 -0.14 10.75 9.14
N MET A 91 -0.37 10.01 10.24
CA MET A 91 -0.70 8.60 10.16
C MET A 91 -2.05 8.37 9.47
N MET A 92 -3.05 9.20 9.78
CA MET A 92 -4.37 9.11 9.16
C MET A 92 -4.35 9.53 7.68
N ASP A 93 -3.62 10.59 7.33
CA ASP A 93 -3.47 11.01 5.94
C ASP A 93 -2.74 9.95 5.11
N ASN A 94 -1.58 9.48 5.62
CA ASN A 94 -0.70 8.57 4.88
C ASN A 94 -1.23 7.12 4.79
N ASN A 95 -1.91 6.62 5.82
CA ASN A 95 -2.34 5.22 5.86
C ASN A 95 -3.83 5.06 5.56
N TYR A 96 -4.70 5.93 6.10
CA TYR A 96 -6.14 5.79 5.91
C TYR A 96 -6.61 6.53 4.66
N GLN A 97 -6.43 7.86 4.60
CA GLN A 97 -6.95 8.65 3.48
C GLN A 97 -6.33 8.25 2.14
N TYR A 98 -5.00 8.06 2.12
CA TYR A 98 -4.30 7.59 0.93
C TYR A 98 -4.87 6.25 0.41
N THR A 99 -5.11 5.30 1.32
CA THR A 99 -5.65 3.99 0.95
C THR A 99 -7.10 4.09 0.48
N LEU A 100 -7.89 4.97 1.10
CA LEU A 100 -9.27 5.23 0.73
C LEU A 100 -9.37 5.82 -0.70
N ASP A 101 -8.60 6.87 -0.98
CA ASP A 101 -8.58 7.48 -2.32
C ASP A 101 -8.16 6.48 -3.41
N LEU A 102 -7.23 5.58 -3.06
CA LEU A 102 -6.78 4.54 -3.97
C LEU A 102 -7.85 3.46 -4.18
N LEU A 103 -8.58 3.09 -3.13
CA LEU A 103 -9.70 2.16 -3.22
C LEU A 103 -10.82 2.74 -4.08
N ASP A 104 -11.23 3.99 -3.84
CA ASP A 104 -12.28 4.66 -4.59
C ASP A 104 -11.94 4.68 -6.09
N TRP A 105 -10.72 5.09 -6.43
CA TRP A 105 -10.25 5.07 -7.81
C TRP A 105 -10.25 3.65 -8.41
N CYS A 106 -9.78 2.65 -7.67
CA CYS A 106 -9.78 1.26 -8.15
C CYS A 106 -11.21 0.75 -8.40
N GLN A 107 -12.18 1.16 -7.57
CA GLN A 107 -13.59 0.80 -7.74
C GLN A 107 -14.18 1.46 -9.00
N ASP A 108 -13.92 2.75 -9.20
CA ASP A 108 -14.38 3.50 -10.35
C ASP A 108 -13.86 2.91 -11.68
N GLU A 109 -12.58 2.54 -11.70
CA GLU A 109 -11.91 1.94 -12.86
C GLU A 109 -12.07 0.41 -12.96
N ARG A 110 -12.72 -0.22 -11.96
CA ARG A 110 -12.92 -1.68 -11.87
C ARG A 110 -11.62 -2.47 -11.82
N ILE A 111 -10.64 -1.95 -11.13
CA ILE A 111 -9.31 -2.55 -10.96
C ILE A 111 -9.30 -3.40 -9.68
N PRO A 112 -8.87 -4.66 -9.73
CA PRO A 112 -8.64 -5.47 -8.53
C PRO A 112 -7.66 -4.80 -7.57
N PHE A 113 -8.06 -4.64 -6.30
CA PHE A 113 -7.30 -3.99 -5.26
C PHE A 113 -6.97 -4.96 -4.13
N LEU A 114 -5.67 -5.18 -3.90
CA LEU A 114 -5.16 -6.02 -2.82
C LEU A 114 -4.35 -5.14 -1.86
N TYR A 115 -4.74 -5.11 -0.60
CA TYR A 115 -4.05 -4.29 0.40
C TYR A 115 -3.61 -5.11 1.62
N ALA A 116 -2.65 -4.57 2.37
CA ALA A 116 -2.23 -5.15 3.62
C ALA A 116 -2.92 -4.46 4.81
N SER A 117 -3.77 -5.20 5.54
CA SER A 117 -4.13 -4.86 6.90
C SER A 117 -2.96 -5.15 7.86
N SER A 118 -3.18 -5.29 9.14
CA SER A 118 -2.13 -5.52 10.12
C SER A 118 -2.64 -6.26 11.34
N ALA A 119 -1.81 -7.15 11.91
CA ALA A 119 -2.07 -7.75 13.22
C ALA A 119 -2.15 -6.70 14.36
N ALA A 120 -1.67 -5.47 14.13
CA ALA A 120 -1.79 -4.37 15.09
C ALA A 120 -3.25 -3.98 15.37
N VAL A 121 -4.21 -4.39 14.52
CA VAL A 121 -5.64 -4.17 14.74
C VAL A 121 -6.16 -4.91 15.97
N TYR A 122 -5.55 -6.06 16.34
CA TYR A 122 -5.99 -6.87 17.49
C TYR A 122 -5.48 -6.34 18.85
N GLY A 123 -4.47 -5.50 18.87
CA GLY A 123 -3.92 -4.93 20.09
C GLY A 123 -3.32 -5.98 21.05
N LYS A 124 -3.73 -5.94 22.33
CA LYS A 124 -3.29 -6.89 23.38
C LYS A 124 -4.24 -8.10 23.57
N GLY A 125 -5.01 -8.46 22.56
CA GLY A 125 -5.90 -9.60 22.65
C GLY A 125 -5.16 -10.91 22.92
N GLU A 126 -5.85 -11.89 23.52
CA GLU A 126 -5.36 -13.26 23.69
C GLU A 126 -5.79 -14.16 22.54
N ILE A 127 -6.81 -13.75 21.80
CA ILE A 127 -7.40 -14.49 20.68
C ILE A 127 -7.24 -13.63 19.43
N PHE A 128 -6.63 -14.21 18.40
CA PHE A 128 -6.38 -13.55 17.12
C PHE A 128 -7.17 -14.26 16.03
N ARG A 129 -8.34 -13.71 15.73
CA ARG A 129 -9.22 -14.13 14.64
C ARG A 129 -9.78 -12.89 13.97
N GLU A 130 -10.13 -13.01 12.70
CA GLU A 130 -10.73 -11.95 11.90
C GLU A 130 -12.20 -11.73 12.30
N GLU A 131 -12.39 -11.32 13.58
CA GLU A 131 -13.69 -11.03 14.20
C GLU A 131 -13.63 -9.62 14.80
N ARG A 132 -14.60 -8.80 14.46
CA ARG A 132 -14.67 -7.38 14.85
C ARG A 132 -14.55 -7.14 16.36
N GLU A 133 -15.11 -8.01 17.18
CA GLU A 133 -15.09 -7.92 18.65
C GLU A 133 -13.69 -8.09 19.24
N LEU A 134 -12.77 -8.68 18.49
CA LEU A 134 -11.39 -8.96 18.89
C LEU A 134 -10.42 -7.84 18.48
N GLU A 135 -10.88 -6.89 17.68
CA GLU A 135 -10.07 -5.78 17.19
C GLU A 135 -10.07 -4.61 18.17
N LYS A 136 -8.91 -4.34 18.77
CA LYS A 136 -8.71 -3.29 19.80
C LYS A 136 -7.34 -2.64 19.63
N PRO A 137 -7.12 -1.83 18.57
CA PRO A 137 -5.82 -1.24 18.28
C PRO A 137 -5.31 -0.36 19.44
N LEU A 138 -4.00 -0.41 19.69
CA LEU A 138 -3.35 0.27 20.82
C LEU A 138 -2.59 1.53 20.42
N ASN A 139 -2.41 1.77 19.14
CA ASN A 139 -1.70 2.93 18.61
C ASN A 139 -2.38 3.43 17.34
N VAL A 140 -2.00 4.64 16.91
CA VAL A 140 -2.60 5.28 15.74
C VAL A 140 -2.31 4.52 14.45
N TYR A 141 -1.19 3.81 14.35
CA TYR A 141 -0.92 2.92 13.21
C TYR A 141 -1.96 1.80 13.12
N GLY A 142 -2.15 1.03 14.20
CA GLY A 142 -3.17 -0.02 14.27
C GLY A 142 -4.56 0.54 14.00
N TYR A 143 -4.88 1.72 14.56
CA TYR A 143 -6.15 2.40 14.34
C TYR A 143 -6.37 2.80 12.89
N SER A 144 -5.34 3.28 12.18
CA SER A 144 -5.47 3.67 10.77
C SER A 144 -5.81 2.47 9.87
N LYS A 145 -5.25 1.29 10.17
CA LYS A 145 -5.57 0.03 9.47
C LYS A 145 -6.96 -0.47 9.83
N PHE A 146 -7.26 -0.51 11.14
CA PHE A 146 -8.56 -0.87 11.67
C PHE A 146 -9.71 -0.05 11.08
N LEU A 147 -9.52 1.26 10.95
CA LEU A 147 -10.56 2.13 10.39
C LEU A 147 -10.80 1.85 8.90
N PHE A 148 -9.73 1.57 8.15
CA PHE A 148 -9.87 1.19 6.74
C PHE A 148 -10.58 -0.16 6.59
N ASP A 149 -10.26 -1.15 7.43
CA ASP A 149 -10.93 -2.47 7.42
C ASP A 149 -12.45 -2.36 7.67
N GLN A 150 -12.94 -1.24 8.25
CA GLN A 150 -14.38 -0.98 8.42
C GLN A 150 -15.06 -0.46 7.14
N VAL A 151 -14.31 0.03 6.18
CA VAL A 151 -14.84 0.58 4.92
C VAL A 151 -15.16 -0.52 3.92
N LEU A 152 -14.48 -1.67 4.04
CA LEU A 152 -14.64 -2.84 3.17
C LEU A 152 -15.79 -3.73 3.64
#